data_3932a4c0ee28dcce35467db6ed26c4a9
#
_entry.id   3932a4c0ee28dcce35467db6ed26c4a9
#
_cell.length_a   1.000
_cell.length_b   1.000
_cell.length_c   1.000
_cell.angle_alpha   90.00
_cell.angle_beta   90.00
_cell.angle_gamma   90.00
#
_symmetry.space_group_name_H-M   'P 1'
#
loop_
_entity.id
_entity.type
_entity.pdbx_description
1 polymer ?
#
loop_
_entity_poly.entity_id
_entity_poly.type
_entity_poly.pdbx_seq_one_letter_code
_entity_poly.pdbx_strand_id
1 'polypeptide(L)'
;PPMSARRQRQMCIRDRLRVNMSKISSSKPLNGIKVLELSNMITCSLATMTMASQGAEVIKIEPTLIGDKMRPLGTQKNGVSGFFHNCNRGKRSLAIDLKSSSGVKAVTELASQADVLVHNYRPGVMDKLGLGSKDIRDNNSQIIYIAVSGFGTKGPMANLPAFDHVIQGMSGFTDLQSSDENNFEFIKTFICDKVTAYTVCQAATAALFARTNTNKGQHIDISL
;
A
#
# COMPACT_ATOMS: atom_id res chain seq x y z
N PRO A 1 25.27 -37.85 5.11
CA PRO A 1 25.84 -36.93 4.12
C PRO A 1 25.86 -35.52 4.72
N PRO A 2 26.98 -34.77 4.59
CA PRO A 2 27.08 -33.44 5.17
C PRO A 2 26.04 -32.51 4.53
N MET A 3 25.38 -31.72 5.35
CA MET A 3 24.41 -30.71 4.88
C MET A 3 25.07 -29.77 3.88
N SER A 4 24.40 -29.54 2.73
CA SER A 4 24.95 -28.69 1.69
C SER A 4 25.29 -27.30 2.19
N ALA A 5 26.36 -26.69 1.69
CA ALA A 5 26.81 -25.35 2.04
C ALA A 5 25.69 -24.27 1.94
N ARG A 6 24.67 -24.53 1.10
CA ARG A 6 23.47 -23.70 0.98
C ARG A 6 22.59 -23.74 2.22
N ARG A 7 22.41 -24.90 2.86
CA ARG A 7 21.65 -25.03 4.12
C ARG A 7 22.41 -24.41 5.30
N GLN A 8 23.73 -24.54 5.34
CA GLN A 8 24.55 -23.88 6.36
C GLN A 8 24.52 -22.35 6.25
N ARG A 9 24.57 -21.80 5.03
CA ARG A 9 24.44 -20.33 4.83
C ARG A 9 23.08 -19.81 5.25
N GLN A 10 22.00 -20.54 4.98
CA GLN A 10 20.65 -20.15 5.43
C GLN A 10 20.48 -20.23 6.95
N MET A 11 21.09 -21.19 7.61
CA MET A 11 21.10 -21.28 9.08
C MET A 11 21.89 -20.14 9.72
N CYS A 12 23.07 -19.79 9.19
CA CYS A 12 23.87 -18.66 9.70
C CYS A 12 23.17 -17.30 9.54
N ILE A 13 22.36 -17.11 8.46
CA ILE A 13 21.57 -15.89 8.27
C ILE A 13 20.41 -15.83 9.28
N ARG A 14 19.72 -16.94 9.54
CA ARG A 14 18.66 -17.00 10.56
C ARG A 14 19.16 -16.71 11.97
N ASP A 15 20.32 -17.21 12.32
CA ASP A 15 20.89 -17.03 13.66
C ASP A 15 21.49 -15.62 13.88
N ARG A 16 22.01 -14.98 12.83
CA ARG A 16 22.49 -13.59 12.90
C ARG A 16 21.35 -12.56 13.02
N LEU A 17 20.14 -12.89 12.58
CA LEU A 17 18.97 -12.03 12.73
C LEU A 17 18.19 -12.26 14.03
N ARG A 18 18.66 -13.15 14.93
CA ARG A 18 18.23 -13.17 16.32
C ARG A 18 18.90 -12.02 17.09
N VAL A 19 18.60 -10.80 16.71
CA VAL A 19 18.74 -9.66 17.61
C VAL A 19 17.90 -9.99 18.83
N ASN A 20 18.52 -9.93 20.00
CA ASN A 20 17.89 -10.24 21.27
C ASN A 20 16.77 -9.19 21.53
N MET A 21 15.57 -9.45 20.99
CA MET A 21 14.41 -8.55 21.04
C MET A 21 13.80 -8.43 22.45
N SER A 22 14.36 -9.13 23.45
CA SER A 22 13.85 -9.13 24.82
C SER A 22 14.08 -7.81 25.59
N LYS A 23 14.75 -6.82 24.99
CA LYS A 23 14.99 -5.49 25.59
C LYS A 23 14.44 -4.32 24.77
N ILE A 24 13.79 -4.57 23.62
CA ILE A 24 13.08 -3.51 22.90
C ILE A 24 11.69 -3.39 23.52
N SER A 25 11.32 -2.17 23.92
CA SER A 25 9.98 -1.82 24.38
C SER A 25 8.92 -2.61 23.62
N SER A 26 7.94 -3.18 24.33
CA SER A 26 6.87 -4.01 23.75
C SER A 26 5.93 -3.26 22.77
N SER A 27 6.16 -1.98 22.52
CA SER A 27 5.41 -1.17 21.56
C SER A 27 6.01 -1.28 20.16
N LYS A 28 5.20 -1.67 19.20
CA LYS A 28 5.59 -1.65 17.79
C LYS A 28 5.79 -0.21 17.29
N PRO A 29 6.64 0.03 16.26
CA PRO A 29 7.00 1.37 15.80
C PRO A 29 5.83 2.28 15.44
N LEU A 30 4.75 1.72 14.88
CA LEU A 30 3.54 2.46 14.49
C LEU A 30 2.36 2.23 15.44
N ASN A 31 2.63 1.81 16.68
CA ASN A 31 1.55 1.65 17.67
C ASN A 31 0.83 2.99 17.92
N GLY A 32 -0.50 2.95 17.89
CA GLY A 32 -1.36 4.13 18.01
C GLY A 32 -1.59 4.91 16.72
N ILE A 33 -0.91 4.58 15.62
CA ILE A 33 -1.15 5.18 14.30
C ILE A 33 -2.38 4.54 13.64
N LYS A 34 -3.32 5.36 13.19
CA LYS A 34 -4.55 4.96 12.51
C LYS A 34 -4.43 5.23 11.01
N VAL A 35 -4.62 4.19 10.22
CA VAL A 35 -4.52 4.24 8.75
C VAL A 35 -5.86 3.90 8.12
N LEU A 36 -6.33 4.76 7.24
CA LEU A 36 -7.50 4.55 6.42
C LEU A 36 -7.05 4.22 4.99
N GLU A 37 -7.42 3.04 4.52
CA GLU A 37 -7.05 2.56 3.19
C GLU A 37 -8.27 2.51 2.29
N LEU A 38 -8.21 3.26 1.16
CA LEU A 38 -9.21 3.24 0.09
C LEU A 38 -8.53 2.72 -1.19
N SER A 39 -8.27 1.43 -1.26
CA SER A 39 -7.52 0.88 -2.39
C SER A 39 -8.02 -0.47 -2.88
N ASN A 40 -7.59 -0.81 -4.08
CA ASN A 40 -7.73 -2.13 -4.65
C ASN A 40 -6.36 -2.66 -5.09
N MET A 41 -6.23 -3.96 -5.21
CA MET A 41 -5.04 -4.64 -5.70
C MET A 41 -3.84 -4.51 -4.75
N ILE A 42 -2.62 -4.67 -5.26
CA ILE A 42 -1.43 -5.00 -4.47
C ILE A 42 -0.82 -3.77 -3.80
N THR A 43 -0.54 -2.72 -4.54
CA THR A 43 0.34 -1.62 -4.16
C THR A 43 0.04 -1.02 -2.78
N CYS A 44 -1.10 -0.35 -2.64
CA CYS A 44 -1.49 0.27 -1.37
C CYS A 44 -1.83 -0.78 -0.30
N SER A 45 -2.42 -1.91 -0.71
CA SER A 45 -2.77 -2.97 0.23
C SER A 45 -1.52 -3.58 0.88
N LEU A 46 -0.45 -3.80 0.12
CA LEU A 46 0.81 -4.30 0.68
C LEU A 46 1.48 -3.26 1.58
N ALA A 47 1.44 -1.98 1.18
CA ALA A 47 1.97 -0.88 1.99
C ALA A 47 1.31 -0.82 3.37
N THR A 48 -0.02 -0.78 3.41
CA THR A 48 -0.78 -0.67 4.65
C THR A 48 -0.74 -1.97 5.48
N MET A 49 -0.59 -3.15 4.84
CA MET A 49 -0.31 -4.40 5.54
C MET A 49 1.06 -4.35 6.23
N THR A 50 2.07 -3.76 5.59
CA THR A 50 3.38 -3.55 6.19
C THR A 50 3.28 -2.63 7.41
N MET A 51 2.50 -1.54 7.31
CA MET A 51 2.24 -0.65 8.44
C MET A 51 1.47 -1.36 9.57
N ALA A 52 0.48 -2.21 9.25
CA ALA A 52 -0.22 -3.03 10.24
C ALA A 52 0.73 -3.99 10.98
N SER A 53 1.67 -4.60 10.25
CA SER A 53 2.70 -5.46 10.85
C SER A 53 3.61 -4.69 11.82
N GLN A 54 3.81 -3.40 11.57
CA GLN A 54 4.54 -2.46 12.41
C GLN A 54 3.69 -1.88 13.55
N GLY A 55 2.42 -2.25 13.68
CA GLY A 55 1.56 -1.90 14.80
C GLY A 55 0.49 -0.86 14.51
N ALA A 56 0.40 -0.34 13.29
CA ALA A 56 -0.68 0.57 12.91
C ALA A 56 -2.05 -0.13 12.93
N GLU A 57 -3.09 0.60 13.32
CA GLU A 57 -4.48 0.19 13.16
C GLU A 57 -4.95 0.54 11.77
N VAL A 58 -5.18 -0.46 10.92
CA VAL A 58 -5.60 -0.25 9.53
C VAL A 58 -7.04 -0.62 9.32
N ILE A 59 -7.83 0.32 8.79
CA ILE A 59 -9.19 0.09 8.29
C ILE A 59 -9.14 0.19 6.76
N LYS A 60 -9.50 -0.90 6.09
CA LYS A 60 -9.64 -0.97 4.65
C LYS A 60 -11.10 -0.75 4.26
N ILE A 61 -11.35 0.29 3.48
CA ILE A 61 -12.67 0.56 2.89
C ILE A 61 -12.79 -0.20 1.58
N GLU A 62 -13.83 -0.99 1.45
CA GLU A 62 -14.09 -1.85 0.28
C GLU A 62 -15.48 -1.57 -0.31
N PRO A 63 -15.67 -1.76 -1.62
CA PRO A 63 -17.00 -1.72 -2.23
C PRO A 63 -17.95 -2.77 -1.63
N THR A 64 -19.22 -2.42 -1.43
CA THR A 64 -20.21 -3.22 -0.68
C THR A 64 -20.49 -4.61 -1.26
N LEU A 65 -20.49 -4.77 -2.58
CA LEU A 65 -20.92 -6.02 -3.22
C LEU A 65 -19.76 -6.97 -3.54
N ILE A 66 -18.64 -6.43 -3.97
CA ILE A 66 -17.54 -7.22 -4.54
C ILE A 66 -16.27 -7.19 -3.68
N GLY A 67 -16.15 -6.23 -2.77
CA GLY A 67 -14.92 -6.01 -2.01
C GLY A 67 -13.74 -5.61 -2.89
N ASP A 68 -12.54 -5.86 -2.40
CA ASP A 68 -11.31 -5.70 -3.18
C ASP A 68 -11.26 -6.72 -4.34
N LYS A 69 -10.87 -6.26 -5.52
CA LYS A 69 -10.72 -7.09 -6.72
C LYS A 69 -9.74 -8.25 -6.56
N MET A 70 -8.87 -8.20 -5.57
CA MET A 70 -7.99 -9.32 -5.24
C MET A 70 -8.71 -10.49 -4.55
N ARG A 71 -9.89 -10.29 -4.00
CA ARG A 71 -10.62 -11.37 -3.28
C ARG A 71 -10.84 -12.61 -4.13
N PRO A 72 -11.25 -12.51 -5.42
CA PRO A 72 -11.43 -13.68 -6.28
C PRO A 72 -10.15 -14.12 -7.03
N LEU A 73 -9.01 -13.40 -6.93
CA LEU A 73 -7.84 -13.65 -7.77
C LEU A 73 -6.96 -14.79 -7.27
N GLY A 74 -6.47 -15.58 -8.23
CA GLY A 74 -5.45 -16.62 -8.00
C GLY A 74 -5.98 -17.83 -7.23
N THR A 75 -5.07 -18.57 -6.62
CA THR A 75 -5.40 -19.77 -5.85
C THR A 75 -6.15 -19.42 -4.58
N GLN A 76 -7.27 -20.07 -4.37
CA GLN A 76 -8.13 -19.88 -3.21
C GLN A 76 -8.15 -21.11 -2.31
N LYS A 77 -8.24 -20.90 -1.01
CA LYS A 77 -8.52 -21.94 -0.02
C LYS A 77 -9.72 -21.49 0.83
N ASN A 78 -10.77 -22.29 0.84
CA ASN A 78 -12.04 -21.97 1.54
C ASN A 78 -12.60 -20.59 1.14
N GLY A 79 -12.56 -20.25 -0.14
CA GLY A 79 -13.05 -18.97 -0.66
C GLY A 79 -12.16 -17.75 -0.38
N VAL A 80 -10.99 -17.94 0.21
CA VAL A 80 -10.03 -16.85 0.48
C VAL A 80 -8.87 -16.92 -0.50
N SER A 81 -8.67 -15.83 -1.24
CA SER A 81 -7.52 -15.67 -2.14
C SER A 81 -6.21 -15.54 -1.37
N GLY A 82 -5.18 -16.28 -1.79
CA GLY A 82 -3.83 -16.15 -1.25
C GLY A 82 -3.24 -14.74 -1.46
N PHE A 83 -3.56 -14.11 -2.60
CA PHE A 83 -3.16 -12.72 -2.87
C PHE A 83 -3.79 -11.75 -1.89
N PHE A 84 -5.12 -11.82 -1.72
CA PHE A 84 -5.82 -10.95 -0.78
C PHE A 84 -5.29 -11.14 0.64
N HIS A 85 -5.16 -12.38 1.09
CA HIS A 85 -4.66 -12.69 2.44
C HIS A 85 -3.26 -12.11 2.67
N ASN A 86 -2.34 -12.28 1.71
CA ASN A 86 -0.96 -11.82 1.85
C ASN A 86 -0.82 -10.29 1.94
N CYS A 87 -1.73 -9.54 1.31
CA CYS A 87 -1.68 -8.08 1.30
C CYS A 87 -2.60 -7.43 2.35
N ASN A 88 -3.40 -8.22 3.11
CA ASN A 88 -4.41 -7.63 3.99
C ASN A 88 -4.41 -8.18 5.43
N ARG A 89 -3.38 -8.90 5.82
CA ARG A 89 -3.24 -9.39 7.20
C ARG A 89 -3.18 -8.25 8.20
N GLY A 90 -3.86 -8.43 9.33
CA GLY A 90 -3.85 -7.47 10.43
C GLY A 90 -4.73 -6.23 10.22
N LYS A 91 -5.53 -6.19 9.15
CA LYS A 91 -6.46 -5.10 8.88
C LYS A 91 -7.88 -5.44 9.32
N ARG A 92 -8.66 -4.40 9.60
CA ARG A 92 -10.12 -4.46 9.66
C ARG A 92 -10.67 -4.04 8.30
N SER A 93 -11.72 -4.72 7.82
CA SER A 93 -12.41 -4.38 6.58
C SER A 93 -13.77 -3.75 6.89
N LEU A 94 -14.14 -2.73 6.13
CA LEU A 94 -15.41 -2.05 6.20
C LEU A 94 -15.98 -1.86 4.78
N ALA A 95 -17.14 -2.45 4.51
CA ALA A 95 -17.81 -2.32 3.23
C ALA A 95 -18.63 -1.03 3.20
N ILE A 96 -18.31 -0.11 2.30
CA ILE A 96 -18.99 1.19 2.15
C ILE A 96 -19.26 1.46 0.67
N ASP A 97 -20.48 1.94 0.37
CA ASP A 97 -20.81 2.52 -0.94
C ASP A 97 -20.39 3.99 -0.98
N LEU A 98 -19.28 4.27 -1.65
CA LEU A 98 -18.76 5.64 -1.83
C LEU A 98 -19.59 6.49 -2.82
N LYS A 99 -20.61 5.91 -3.47
CA LYS A 99 -21.55 6.67 -4.31
C LYS A 99 -22.71 7.26 -3.48
N SER A 100 -22.91 6.79 -2.26
CA SER A 100 -23.93 7.31 -1.36
C SER A 100 -23.38 8.44 -0.50
N SER A 101 -24.17 9.46 -0.23
CA SER A 101 -23.80 10.56 0.66
C SER A 101 -23.48 10.10 2.08
N SER A 102 -24.21 9.10 2.57
CA SER A 102 -23.95 8.50 3.88
C SER A 102 -22.61 7.76 3.93
N GLY A 103 -22.23 7.07 2.84
CA GLY A 103 -20.93 6.40 2.74
C GLY A 103 -19.77 7.40 2.70
N VAL A 104 -19.89 8.46 1.92
CA VAL A 104 -18.89 9.56 1.89
C VAL A 104 -18.75 10.18 3.28
N LYS A 105 -19.88 10.51 3.94
CA LYS A 105 -19.87 11.07 5.30
C LYS A 105 -19.15 10.13 6.29
N ALA A 106 -19.44 8.85 6.26
CA ALA A 106 -18.79 7.87 7.14
C ALA A 106 -17.26 7.81 6.92
N VAL A 107 -16.79 7.87 5.65
CA VAL A 107 -15.36 7.92 5.34
C VAL A 107 -14.73 9.24 5.81
N THR A 108 -15.41 10.36 5.65
CA THR A 108 -14.95 11.67 6.17
C THR A 108 -14.81 11.67 7.69
N GLU A 109 -15.76 11.07 8.40
CA GLU A 109 -15.70 10.90 9.86
C GLU A 109 -14.53 10.00 10.28
N LEU A 110 -14.28 8.92 9.58
CA LEU A 110 -13.11 8.07 9.84
C LEU A 110 -11.80 8.81 9.56
N ALA A 111 -11.73 9.57 8.47
CA ALA A 111 -10.55 10.33 8.09
C ALA A 111 -10.25 11.48 9.07
N SER A 112 -11.26 12.06 9.72
CA SER A 112 -11.05 13.09 10.75
C SER A 112 -10.27 12.58 11.97
N GLN A 113 -10.25 11.26 12.19
CA GLN A 113 -9.56 10.61 13.30
C GLN A 113 -8.34 9.78 12.84
N ALA A 114 -8.07 9.75 11.54
CA ALA A 114 -6.95 8.99 10.98
C ALA A 114 -5.67 9.82 10.91
N ASP A 115 -4.54 9.15 11.04
CA ASP A 115 -3.21 9.74 10.86
C ASP A 115 -2.77 9.72 9.40
N VAL A 116 -3.15 8.67 8.68
CA VAL A 116 -2.78 8.44 7.28
C VAL A 116 -4.01 8.00 6.50
N LEU A 117 -4.23 8.57 5.33
CA LEU A 117 -5.15 8.08 4.31
C LEU A 117 -4.34 7.67 3.09
N VAL A 118 -4.54 6.46 2.60
CA VAL A 118 -3.86 5.93 1.40
C VAL A 118 -4.91 5.49 0.39
N HIS A 119 -4.76 5.90 -0.87
CA HIS A 119 -5.63 5.43 -1.94
C HIS A 119 -4.87 5.22 -3.26
N ASN A 120 -5.45 4.40 -4.15
CA ASN A 120 -4.98 4.23 -5.53
C ASN A 120 -6.09 4.41 -6.58
N TYR A 121 -7.03 5.29 -6.31
CA TYR A 121 -7.98 5.74 -7.32
C TYR A 121 -7.29 6.62 -8.37
N ARG A 122 -7.80 6.58 -9.59
CA ARG A 122 -7.29 7.44 -10.68
C ARG A 122 -7.38 8.92 -10.29
N PRO A 123 -6.49 9.77 -10.83
CA PRO A 123 -6.53 11.22 -10.59
C PRO A 123 -7.94 11.80 -10.76
N GLY A 124 -8.36 12.67 -9.85
CA GLY A 124 -9.66 13.34 -9.84
C GLY A 124 -10.85 12.50 -9.39
N VAL A 125 -10.70 11.19 -9.14
CA VAL A 125 -11.84 10.36 -8.68
C VAL A 125 -12.17 10.69 -7.23
N MET A 126 -11.17 10.81 -6.36
CA MET A 126 -11.40 11.16 -4.95
C MET A 126 -11.99 12.56 -4.80
N ASP A 127 -11.56 13.52 -5.63
CA ASP A 127 -12.13 14.87 -5.65
C ASP A 127 -13.62 14.86 -6.04
N LYS A 128 -13.99 14.08 -7.07
CA LYS A 128 -15.40 13.91 -7.47
C LYS A 128 -16.28 13.28 -6.40
N LEU A 129 -15.68 12.51 -5.50
CA LEU A 129 -16.37 11.89 -4.36
C LEU A 129 -16.45 12.81 -3.13
N GLY A 130 -15.83 14.00 -3.15
CA GLY A 130 -15.69 14.86 -1.98
C GLY A 130 -14.73 14.30 -0.92
N LEU A 131 -13.83 13.42 -1.34
CA LEU A 131 -12.80 12.80 -0.51
C LEU A 131 -11.39 13.16 -1.00
N GLY A 132 -11.27 14.23 -1.78
CA GLY A 132 -10.00 14.73 -2.28
C GLY A 132 -9.09 15.23 -1.16
N SER A 133 -7.81 15.39 -1.49
CA SER A 133 -6.81 15.82 -0.50
C SER A 133 -7.19 17.13 0.19
N LYS A 134 -7.77 18.09 -0.56
CA LYS A 134 -8.21 19.35 0.02
C LYS A 134 -9.34 19.12 1.03
N ASP A 135 -10.40 18.40 0.63
CA ASP A 135 -11.59 18.20 1.47
C ASP A 135 -11.23 17.47 2.78
N ILE A 136 -10.42 16.43 2.67
CA ILE A 136 -9.98 15.62 3.82
C ILE A 136 -9.08 16.45 4.76
N ARG A 137 -8.14 17.22 4.21
CA ARG A 137 -7.19 18.01 5.01
C ARG A 137 -7.79 19.29 5.59
N ASP A 138 -8.83 19.82 5.00
CA ASP A 138 -9.62 20.90 5.60
C ASP A 138 -10.32 20.43 6.90
N ASN A 139 -10.73 19.15 6.96
CA ASN A 139 -11.32 18.53 8.15
C ASN A 139 -10.28 17.98 9.15
N ASN A 140 -9.09 17.58 8.67
CA ASN A 140 -8.00 17.07 9.50
C ASN A 140 -6.65 17.58 8.95
N SER A 141 -6.20 18.71 9.46
CA SER A 141 -4.95 19.35 9.00
C SER A 141 -3.67 18.55 9.31
N GLN A 142 -3.77 17.54 10.15
CA GLN A 142 -2.64 16.68 10.54
C GLN A 142 -2.56 15.38 9.73
N ILE A 143 -3.57 15.07 8.92
CA ILE A 143 -3.59 13.83 8.16
C ILE A 143 -2.52 13.81 7.05
N ILE A 144 -1.86 12.68 6.89
CA ILE A 144 -0.97 12.40 5.77
C ILE A 144 -1.82 11.73 4.69
N TYR A 145 -2.03 12.43 3.59
CA TYR A 145 -2.84 11.98 2.47
C TYR A 145 -1.94 11.49 1.35
N ILE A 146 -2.00 10.19 1.02
CA ILE A 146 -1.14 9.56 0.01
C ILE A 146 -1.98 9.08 -1.16
N ALA A 147 -1.72 9.64 -2.33
CA ALA A 147 -2.33 9.25 -3.60
C ALA A 147 -1.33 8.46 -4.44
N VAL A 148 -1.69 7.23 -4.81
CA VAL A 148 -0.88 6.38 -5.68
C VAL A 148 -1.54 6.28 -7.04
N SER A 149 -0.78 6.52 -8.11
CA SER A 149 -1.25 6.44 -9.49
C SER A 149 -0.24 5.69 -10.38
N GLY A 150 -0.65 5.33 -11.58
CA GLY A 150 0.24 4.63 -12.51
C GLY A 150 1.37 5.52 -13.02
N PHE A 151 1.03 6.73 -13.45
CA PHE A 151 1.95 7.62 -14.18
C PHE A 151 2.06 9.02 -13.56
N GLY A 152 1.67 9.16 -12.29
CA GLY A 152 1.61 10.47 -11.64
C GLY A 152 0.33 11.23 -11.98
N THR A 153 0.24 12.46 -11.45
CA THR A 153 -0.96 13.32 -11.59
C THR A 153 -0.85 14.33 -12.73
N LYS A 154 0.29 14.40 -13.41
CA LYS A 154 0.58 15.36 -14.48
C LYS A 154 1.13 14.65 -15.72
N GLY A 155 0.98 15.31 -16.87
CA GLY A 155 1.49 14.82 -18.16
C GLY A 155 0.47 14.02 -18.96
N PRO A 156 0.83 13.63 -20.20
CA PRO A 156 -0.09 13.03 -21.17
C PRO A 156 -0.61 11.65 -20.73
N MET A 157 0.10 10.97 -19.86
CA MET A 157 -0.23 9.61 -19.40
C MET A 157 -0.95 9.56 -18.06
N ALA A 158 -1.17 10.68 -17.38
CA ALA A 158 -1.73 10.75 -16.02
C ALA A 158 -3.05 9.98 -15.86
N ASN A 159 -3.90 9.95 -16.90
CA ASN A 159 -5.19 9.28 -16.88
C ASN A 159 -5.17 7.84 -17.45
N LEU A 160 -4.02 7.35 -17.91
CA LEU A 160 -3.93 6.00 -18.45
C LEU A 160 -3.98 4.96 -17.33
N PRO A 161 -4.61 3.79 -17.59
CA PRO A 161 -4.55 2.69 -16.65
C PRO A 161 -3.14 2.09 -16.62
N ALA A 162 -2.67 1.74 -15.44
CA ALA A 162 -1.43 1.01 -15.26
C ALA A 162 -1.64 -0.22 -14.39
N PHE A 163 -0.93 -1.28 -14.75
CA PHE A 163 -0.70 -2.47 -13.94
C PHE A 163 0.80 -2.73 -13.93
N ASP A 164 1.26 -3.52 -13.00
CA ASP A 164 2.68 -3.85 -12.81
C ASP A 164 3.42 -4.12 -14.14
N HIS A 165 2.89 -5.02 -14.98
CA HIS A 165 3.54 -5.39 -16.24
C HIS A 165 3.65 -4.22 -17.24
N VAL A 166 2.69 -3.29 -17.24
CA VAL A 166 2.78 -2.08 -18.07
C VAL A 166 3.95 -1.22 -17.61
N ILE A 167 4.11 -1.08 -16.30
CA ILE A 167 5.22 -0.31 -15.74
C ILE A 167 6.56 -1.03 -15.94
N GLN A 168 6.62 -2.36 -15.82
CA GLN A 168 7.83 -3.11 -16.15
C GLN A 168 8.31 -2.85 -17.59
N GLY A 169 7.36 -2.86 -18.56
CA GLY A 169 7.69 -2.54 -19.95
C GLY A 169 8.17 -1.10 -20.15
N MET A 170 7.51 -0.15 -19.51
CA MET A 170 7.81 1.27 -19.69
C MET A 170 9.04 1.77 -18.94
N SER A 171 9.39 1.11 -17.84
CA SER A 171 10.58 1.47 -17.04
C SER A 171 11.89 0.84 -17.53
N GLY A 172 11.83 -0.01 -18.55
CA GLY A 172 12.99 -0.71 -19.07
C GLY A 172 13.32 -2.03 -18.33
N PHE A 173 12.55 -2.43 -17.34
CA PHE A 173 12.80 -3.71 -16.66
C PHE A 173 12.75 -4.91 -17.59
N THR A 174 11.87 -4.91 -18.60
CA THR A 174 11.78 -5.98 -19.58
C THR A 174 13.02 -6.10 -20.45
N ASP A 175 13.63 -4.98 -20.78
CA ASP A 175 14.87 -4.90 -21.53
C ASP A 175 16.08 -5.37 -20.70
N LEU A 176 16.23 -4.82 -19.50
CA LEU A 176 17.30 -5.22 -18.57
C LEU A 176 17.24 -6.69 -18.14
N GLN A 177 16.06 -7.31 -18.16
CA GLN A 177 15.85 -8.72 -17.82
C GLN A 177 16.10 -9.66 -19.00
N SER A 178 16.13 -9.13 -20.23
CA SER A 178 16.24 -9.88 -21.46
C SER A 178 17.58 -10.61 -21.58
N SER A 179 17.53 -11.80 -22.14
CA SER A 179 18.72 -12.60 -22.44
C SER A 179 19.37 -12.23 -23.80
N ASP A 180 18.61 -11.59 -24.69
CA ASP A 180 19.05 -11.08 -25.97
C ASP A 180 18.20 -9.88 -26.41
N GLU A 181 18.64 -9.14 -27.44
CA GLU A 181 18.04 -7.88 -27.91
C GLU A 181 16.61 -8.02 -28.46
N ASN A 182 16.13 -9.23 -28.74
CA ASN A 182 14.82 -9.49 -29.34
C ASN A 182 13.84 -10.23 -28.42
N ASN A 183 14.27 -10.58 -27.21
CA ASN A 183 13.47 -11.42 -26.29
C ASN A 183 13.21 -10.69 -24.97
N PHE A 184 12.25 -9.77 -24.97
CA PHE A 184 11.85 -9.02 -23.79
C PHE A 184 11.17 -9.95 -22.75
N GLU A 185 11.70 -10.00 -21.54
CA GLU A 185 11.17 -10.84 -20.48
C GLU A 185 10.65 -10.00 -19.30
N PHE A 186 9.47 -10.40 -18.79
CA PHE A 186 8.96 -9.84 -17.55
C PHE A 186 9.59 -10.49 -16.33
N ILE A 187 9.87 -9.70 -15.31
CA ILE A 187 10.17 -10.24 -13.98
C ILE A 187 8.93 -11.02 -13.50
N LYS A 188 9.10 -12.29 -13.16
CA LYS A 188 8.02 -13.23 -12.79
C LYS A 188 7.42 -12.93 -11.41
N THR A 189 7.24 -11.65 -11.11
CA THR A 189 6.56 -11.15 -9.90
C THR A 189 6.08 -9.72 -10.14
N PHE A 190 5.15 -9.22 -9.30
CA PHE A 190 4.67 -7.84 -9.30
C PHE A 190 5.72 -6.92 -8.65
N ILE A 191 6.82 -6.67 -9.35
CA ILE A 191 7.97 -5.96 -8.79
C ILE A 191 7.70 -4.46 -8.61
N CYS A 192 7.04 -3.82 -9.60
CA CYS A 192 6.71 -2.41 -9.55
C CYS A 192 5.72 -2.11 -8.42
N ASP A 193 4.66 -2.93 -8.31
CA ASP A 193 3.71 -2.84 -7.19
C ASP A 193 4.40 -2.97 -5.82
N LYS A 194 5.34 -3.91 -5.69
CA LYS A 194 6.03 -4.16 -4.42
C LYS A 194 6.99 -3.03 -4.06
N VAL A 195 7.77 -2.55 -5.01
CA VAL A 195 8.69 -1.42 -4.80
C VAL A 195 7.89 -0.19 -4.42
N THR A 196 6.82 0.11 -5.16
CA THR A 196 5.93 1.23 -4.84
C THR A 196 5.25 1.08 -3.48
N ALA A 197 4.85 -0.13 -3.10
CA ALA A 197 4.29 -0.38 -1.76
C ALA A 197 5.28 -0.02 -0.64
N TYR A 198 6.56 -0.39 -0.78
CA TYR A 198 7.59 -0.01 0.18
C TYR A 198 7.87 1.49 0.15
N THR A 199 7.83 2.12 -1.02
CA THR A 199 7.94 3.58 -1.17
C THR A 199 6.80 4.29 -0.44
N VAL A 200 5.55 3.81 -0.58
CA VAL A 200 4.39 4.34 0.16
C VAL A 200 4.59 4.21 1.68
N CYS A 201 5.03 3.07 2.15
CA CYS A 201 5.30 2.84 3.58
C CYS A 201 6.41 3.78 4.10
N GLN A 202 7.49 3.92 3.34
CA GLN A 202 8.61 4.82 3.66
C GLN A 202 8.15 6.28 3.68
N ALA A 203 7.40 6.73 2.67
CA ALA A 203 6.88 8.10 2.60
C ALA A 203 5.92 8.41 3.75
N ALA A 204 5.03 7.45 4.08
CA ALA A 204 4.14 7.58 5.24
C ALA A 204 4.91 7.75 6.55
N THR A 205 5.92 6.90 6.78
CA THR A 205 6.72 6.98 8.03
C THR A 205 7.56 8.25 8.10
N ALA A 206 8.14 8.70 6.97
CA ALA A 206 8.87 9.96 6.91
C ALA A 206 7.95 11.17 7.18
N ALA A 207 6.74 11.17 6.61
CA ALA A 207 5.76 12.24 6.85
C ALA A 207 5.21 12.22 8.29
N LEU A 208 5.00 11.05 8.88
CA LEU A 208 4.64 10.91 10.29
C LEU A 208 5.74 11.48 11.19
N PHE A 209 7.01 11.19 10.89
CA PHE A 209 8.15 11.76 11.62
C PHE A 209 8.23 13.29 11.43
N ALA A 210 8.08 13.81 10.21
CA ALA A 210 8.07 15.25 9.95
C ALA A 210 6.92 15.95 10.69
N ARG A 211 5.76 15.30 10.81
CA ARG A 211 4.60 15.81 11.55
C ARG A 211 4.90 16.04 13.04
N THR A 212 5.77 15.24 13.66
CA THR A 212 6.14 15.44 15.06
C THR A 212 6.78 16.81 15.32
N ASN A 213 7.45 17.37 14.31
CA ASN A 213 8.12 18.65 14.39
C ASN A 213 7.24 19.82 13.89
N THR A 214 6.40 19.55 12.87
CA THR A 214 5.63 20.59 12.17
C THR A 214 4.21 20.72 12.66
N ASN A 215 3.69 19.68 13.29
CA ASN A 215 2.28 19.51 13.67
C ASN A 215 1.31 19.63 12.47
N LYS A 216 1.81 19.34 11.27
CA LYS A 216 1.06 19.44 9.99
C LYS A 216 1.15 18.14 9.21
N GLY A 217 0.02 17.75 8.63
CA GLY A 217 -0.04 16.69 7.65
C GLY A 217 0.49 17.12 6.28
N GLN A 218 0.56 16.18 5.35
CA GLN A 218 1.07 16.39 4.00
C GLN A 218 0.19 15.70 2.97
N HIS A 219 0.19 16.20 1.73
CA HIS A 219 -0.26 15.46 0.56
C HIS A 219 0.98 14.92 -0.17
N ILE A 220 0.96 13.65 -0.50
CA ILE A 220 2.06 12.95 -1.16
C ILE A 220 1.51 12.21 -2.36
N ASP A 221 2.00 12.54 -3.54
CA ASP A 221 1.75 11.79 -4.78
C ASP A 221 2.88 10.81 -5.05
N ILE A 222 2.53 9.56 -5.34
CA ILE A 222 3.47 8.49 -5.69
C ILE A 222 3.00 7.85 -6.99
N SER A 223 3.92 7.59 -7.90
CA SER A 223 3.67 6.80 -9.12
C SER A 223 4.34 5.44 -9.04
N LEU A 224 3.76 4.48 -9.79
CA LEU A 224 4.37 3.16 -9.95
C LEU A 224 5.69 3.25 -10.71
#